data_4604a020b87302fddb597120b58da194
#
_entry.id   4604a020b87302fddb597120b58da194
#
_cell.length_a   1.000
_cell.length_b   1.000
_cell.length_c   1.000
_cell.angle_alpha   90.00
_cell.angle_beta   90.00
_cell.angle_gamma   90.00
#
_symmetry.space_group_name_H-M   'P 1'
#
loop_
_entity.id
_entity.type
_entity.pdbx_description
1 polymer ?
#
loop_
_entity_poly.entity_id
_entity_poly.type
_entity_poly.pdbx_seq_one_letter_code
_entity_poly.pdbx_strand_id
1 'polypeptide(L)'
;MVSSPNYDRLKTFMETARVNKDLSAWDKDHEKAVQGFEKTIEDLHAYRDSHGFVGVTGKAMDRWVEDSVKRIAMYKEAYERGYQKYCRGRGVMATALAEGEKLSADLIDAATEAMRDDWVVSVPDREPGPGIRFMGKLYTTGAAYVEAVEAQANAQREAAAERILSMLNSRTAVIGESMVATPDGVTPRKDLA
;
A
#
# COMPACT_ATOMS: atom_id res chain seq x y z
N MET A 1 -5.63 -9.21 -29.75
CA MET A 1 -5.43 -9.17 -28.26
C MET A 1 -5.48 -7.73 -27.84
N VAL A 2 -6.41 -7.36 -26.98
CA VAL A 2 -6.62 -5.96 -26.54
C VAL A 2 -5.50 -5.61 -25.54
N SER A 3 -4.84 -4.46 -25.74
CA SER A 3 -3.75 -4.01 -24.85
C SER A 3 -4.30 -3.49 -23.53
N SER A 4 -3.71 -3.91 -22.40
CA SER A 4 -4.15 -3.57 -21.05
C SER A 4 -3.01 -3.13 -20.13
N PRO A 5 -2.24 -2.08 -20.50
CA PRO A 5 -0.98 -1.75 -19.83
C PRO A 5 -1.14 -1.36 -18.36
N ASN A 6 -2.20 -0.66 -17.97
CA ASN A 6 -2.44 -0.31 -16.58
C ASN A 6 -2.89 -1.53 -15.76
N TYR A 7 -3.74 -2.37 -16.33
CA TYR A 7 -4.15 -3.61 -15.66
C TYR A 7 -2.97 -4.57 -15.49
N ASP A 8 -2.08 -4.70 -16.49
CA ASP A 8 -0.88 -5.54 -16.39
C ASP A 8 0.06 -5.04 -15.28
N ARG A 9 0.27 -3.72 -15.17
CA ARG A 9 1.04 -3.11 -14.08
C ARG A 9 0.37 -3.36 -12.73
N LEU A 10 -0.94 -3.20 -12.64
CA LEU A 10 -1.70 -3.48 -11.42
C LEU A 10 -1.59 -4.97 -11.03
N LYS A 11 -1.67 -5.88 -12.00
CA LYS A 11 -1.50 -7.32 -11.79
C LYS A 11 -0.12 -7.65 -11.21
N THR A 12 0.94 -7.09 -11.77
CA THR A 12 2.31 -7.25 -11.24
C THR A 12 2.41 -6.74 -9.79
N PHE A 13 1.80 -5.59 -9.50
CA PHE A 13 1.72 -5.09 -8.12
C PHE A 13 0.98 -6.07 -7.21
N MET A 14 -0.19 -6.57 -7.62
CA MET A 14 -0.99 -7.51 -6.82
C MET A 14 -0.23 -8.81 -6.54
N GLU A 15 0.48 -9.36 -7.52
CA GLU A 15 1.31 -10.55 -7.35
C GLU A 15 2.40 -10.32 -6.30
N THR A 16 3.11 -9.20 -6.39
CA THR A 16 4.13 -8.80 -5.43
C THR A 16 3.54 -8.57 -4.03
N ALA A 17 2.40 -7.89 -3.94
CA ALA A 17 1.73 -7.59 -2.68
C ALA A 17 1.24 -8.86 -1.96
N ARG A 18 0.77 -9.87 -2.71
CA ARG A 18 0.35 -11.16 -2.15
C ARG A 18 1.50 -11.94 -1.53
N VAL A 19 2.67 -11.96 -2.19
CA VAL A 19 3.87 -12.63 -1.67
C VAL A 19 4.36 -11.97 -0.37
N ASN A 20 4.27 -10.64 -0.28
CA ASN A 20 4.73 -9.86 0.87
C ASN A 20 3.61 -9.56 1.90
N LYS A 21 2.55 -10.35 1.92
CA LYS A 21 1.40 -10.13 2.79
C LYS A 21 1.69 -10.35 4.27
N ASP A 22 2.55 -11.31 4.60
CA ASP A 22 2.91 -11.63 5.99
C ASP A 22 4.07 -10.76 6.46
N LEU A 23 3.75 -9.76 7.26
CA LEU A 23 4.71 -8.84 7.88
C LEU A 23 4.74 -8.99 9.41
N SER A 24 4.25 -10.13 9.93
CA SER A 24 4.18 -10.41 11.36
C SER A 24 5.56 -10.41 12.04
N ALA A 25 6.63 -10.74 11.32
CA ALA A 25 8.00 -10.67 11.82
C ALA A 25 8.41 -9.21 12.13
N TRP A 26 8.08 -8.27 11.26
CA TRP A 26 8.34 -6.84 11.44
C TRP A 26 7.55 -6.27 12.63
N ASP A 27 6.31 -6.69 12.81
CA ASP A 27 5.48 -6.26 13.93
C ASP A 27 6.08 -6.74 15.27
N LYS A 28 6.56 -7.99 15.33
CA LYS A 28 7.27 -8.55 16.50
C LYS A 28 8.59 -7.86 16.79
N ASP A 29 9.35 -7.52 15.75
CA ASP A 29 10.63 -6.81 15.92
C ASP A 29 10.40 -5.37 16.39
N HIS A 30 9.31 -4.73 15.94
CA HIS A 30 8.88 -3.43 16.49
C HIS A 30 8.55 -3.53 17.98
N GLU A 31 7.74 -4.51 18.39
CA GLU A 31 7.41 -4.73 19.80
C GLU A 31 8.66 -4.93 20.66
N LYS A 32 9.61 -5.77 20.21
CA LYS A 32 10.87 -5.99 20.91
C LYS A 32 11.72 -4.70 21.03
N ALA A 33 11.77 -3.90 19.97
CA ALA A 33 12.50 -2.63 19.99
C ALA A 33 11.89 -1.65 21.00
N VAL A 34 10.55 -1.53 21.04
CA VAL A 34 9.84 -0.69 22.01
C VAL A 34 10.11 -1.16 23.45
N GLN A 35 10.01 -2.46 23.71
CA GLN A 35 10.35 -3.07 25.01
C GLN A 35 11.81 -2.82 25.39
N GLY A 36 12.74 -2.83 24.41
CA GLY A 36 14.15 -2.50 24.63
C GLY A 36 14.36 -1.06 25.09
N PHE A 37 13.66 -0.10 24.48
CA PHE A 37 13.68 1.30 24.94
C PHE A 37 13.15 1.44 26.38
N GLU A 38 12.01 0.82 26.68
CA GLU A 38 11.38 0.86 28.01
C GLU A 38 12.30 0.28 29.07
N LYS A 39 12.84 -0.91 28.81
CA LYS A 39 13.80 -1.53 29.73
C LYS A 39 15.04 -0.68 29.95
N THR A 40 15.59 -0.04 28.92
CA THR A 40 16.75 0.84 29.06
C THR A 40 16.43 2.05 29.93
N ILE A 41 15.24 2.62 29.84
CA ILE A 41 14.78 3.70 30.71
C ILE A 41 14.65 3.23 32.17
N GLU A 42 14.07 2.06 32.39
CA GLU A 42 13.97 1.44 33.72
C GLU A 42 15.35 1.18 34.35
N ASP A 43 16.27 0.61 33.58
CA ASP A 43 17.65 0.33 34.02
C ASP A 43 18.40 1.63 34.38
N LEU A 44 18.19 2.71 33.64
CA LEU A 44 18.75 4.04 33.96
C LEU A 44 18.17 4.61 35.26
N HIS A 45 16.88 4.47 35.50
CA HIS A 45 16.26 4.88 36.75
C HIS A 45 16.79 4.05 37.95
N ALA A 46 16.87 2.72 37.79
CA ALA A 46 17.44 1.85 38.80
C ALA A 46 18.91 2.19 39.10
N TYR A 47 19.70 2.53 38.07
CA TYR A 47 21.07 3.00 38.26
C TYR A 47 21.12 4.31 39.04
N ARG A 48 20.29 5.32 38.71
CA ARG A 48 20.20 6.58 39.45
C ARG A 48 19.93 6.34 40.92
N ASP A 49 19.03 5.42 41.23
CA ASP A 49 18.59 5.14 42.62
C ASP A 49 19.62 4.33 43.41
N SER A 50 20.61 3.71 42.73
CA SER A 50 21.57 2.77 43.35
C SER A 50 23.06 3.14 43.24
N HIS A 51 23.43 4.20 42.48
CA HIS A 51 24.87 4.46 42.18
C HIS A 51 25.75 4.87 43.37
N GLY A 52 25.14 5.28 44.48
CA GLY A 52 25.88 5.58 45.71
C GLY A 52 26.77 6.84 45.69
N PHE A 53 26.84 7.58 44.57
CA PHE A 53 27.57 8.81 44.48
C PHE A 53 26.84 9.93 45.25
N VAL A 54 27.58 10.79 45.96
CA VAL A 54 27.02 11.89 46.76
C VAL A 54 27.65 13.23 46.37
N GLY A 55 27.04 14.32 46.83
CA GLY A 55 27.55 15.68 46.61
C GLY A 55 27.49 16.12 45.17
N VAL A 56 28.54 16.78 44.66
CA VAL A 56 28.61 17.32 43.29
C VAL A 56 28.58 16.23 42.25
N THR A 57 29.30 15.13 42.50
CA THR A 57 29.40 13.97 41.61
C THR A 57 28.05 13.25 41.49
N GLY A 58 27.33 13.04 42.60
CA GLY A 58 26.01 12.47 42.60
C GLY A 58 25.04 13.30 41.77
N LYS A 59 24.97 14.62 41.98
CA LYS A 59 24.14 15.53 41.21
C LYS A 59 24.49 15.54 39.71
N ALA A 60 25.77 15.40 39.35
CA ALA A 60 26.16 15.31 37.94
C ALA A 60 25.69 14.00 37.29
N MET A 61 25.76 12.89 38.03
CA MET A 61 25.29 11.59 37.60
C MET A 61 23.76 11.57 37.42
N ASP A 62 23.04 12.12 38.39
CA ASP A 62 21.56 12.24 38.28
C ASP A 62 21.15 13.00 37.02
N ARG A 63 21.81 14.16 36.76
CA ARG A 63 21.54 14.93 35.53
C ARG A 63 21.86 14.12 34.25
N TRP A 64 22.98 13.39 34.24
CA TRP A 64 23.33 12.57 33.10
C TRP A 64 22.27 11.49 32.83
N VAL A 65 21.76 10.84 33.89
CA VAL A 65 20.67 9.86 33.79
C VAL A 65 19.40 10.52 33.24
N GLU A 66 18.99 11.65 33.82
CA GLU A 66 17.80 12.38 33.35
C GLU A 66 17.89 12.77 31.87
N ASP A 67 19.03 13.31 31.44
CA ASP A 67 19.26 13.68 30.04
C ASP A 67 19.34 12.47 29.12
N SER A 68 19.83 11.34 29.61
CA SER A 68 19.86 10.08 28.87
C SER A 68 18.45 9.51 28.71
N VAL A 69 17.64 9.50 29.77
CA VAL A 69 16.25 9.07 29.73
C VAL A 69 15.44 9.94 28.74
N LYS A 70 15.61 11.27 28.79
CA LYS A 70 14.93 12.18 27.83
C LYS A 70 15.31 11.84 26.39
N ARG A 71 16.59 11.62 26.10
CA ARG A 71 17.06 11.26 24.74
C ARG A 71 16.49 9.92 24.28
N ILE A 72 16.48 8.90 25.13
CA ILE A 72 15.93 7.58 24.79
C ILE A 72 14.42 7.68 24.55
N ALA A 73 13.68 8.43 25.38
CA ALA A 73 12.26 8.68 25.19
C ALA A 73 11.98 9.36 23.84
N MET A 74 12.79 10.37 23.46
CA MET A 74 12.68 10.99 22.13
C MET A 74 12.94 10.02 20.99
N TYR A 75 13.93 9.12 21.13
CA TYR A 75 14.20 8.09 20.11
C TYR A 75 13.06 7.07 20.01
N LYS A 76 12.53 6.61 21.16
CA LYS A 76 11.36 5.74 21.20
C LYS A 76 10.18 6.37 20.46
N GLU A 77 9.87 7.62 20.77
CA GLU A 77 8.77 8.35 20.13
C GLU A 77 8.99 8.52 18.60
N ALA A 78 10.21 8.85 18.19
CA ALA A 78 10.55 8.94 16.76
C ALA A 78 10.41 7.59 16.04
N TYR A 79 10.84 6.51 16.70
CA TYR A 79 10.70 5.14 16.19
C TYR A 79 9.24 4.72 16.05
N GLU A 80 8.42 4.97 17.07
CA GLU A 80 6.97 4.70 17.03
C GLU A 80 6.25 5.50 15.94
N ARG A 81 6.60 6.78 15.76
CA ARG A 81 6.08 7.59 14.64
C ARG A 81 6.46 7.02 13.28
N GLY A 82 7.70 6.53 13.14
CA GLY A 82 8.15 5.85 11.93
C GLY A 82 7.35 4.58 11.64
N TYR A 83 7.12 3.77 12.64
CA TYR A 83 6.31 2.56 12.54
C TYR A 83 4.85 2.84 12.18
N GLN A 84 4.25 3.89 12.75
CA GLN A 84 2.89 4.30 12.37
C GLN A 84 2.79 4.69 10.88
N LYS A 85 3.82 5.38 10.35
CA LYS A 85 3.88 5.71 8.91
C LYS A 85 3.98 4.44 8.06
N TYR A 86 4.81 3.49 8.47
CA TYR A 86 4.91 2.17 7.84
C TYR A 86 3.55 1.43 7.83
N CYS A 87 2.84 1.40 8.96
CA CYS A 87 1.52 0.79 9.04
C CYS A 87 0.50 1.47 8.11
N ARG A 88 0.57 2.80 7.97
CA ARG A 88 -0.26 3.53 6.99
C ARG A 88 0.06 3.10 5.55
N GLY A 89 1.35 2.95 5.22
CA GLY A 89 1.78 2.44 3.91
C GLY A 89 1.22 1.05 3.61
N ARG A 90 1.30 0.14 4.58
CA ARG A 90 0.67 -1.20 4.50
C ARG A 90 -0.82 -1.12 4.23
N GLY A 91 -1.54 -0.24 4.92
CA GLY A 91 -2.96 -0.02 4.73
C GLY A 91 -3.31 0.45 3.31
N VAL A 92 -2.49 1.34 2.74
CA VAL A 92 -2.66 1.79 1.34
C VAL A 92 -2.46 0.64 0.36
N MET A 93 -1.41 -0.18 0.55
CA MET A 93 -1.14 -1.34 -0.30
C MET A 93 -2.25 -2.40 -0.20
N ALA A 94 -2.74 -2.68 1.02
CA ALA A 94 -3.83 -3.61 1.25
C ALA A 94 -5.13 -3.14 0.56
N THR A 95 -5.42 -1.84 0.62
CA THR A 95 -6.57 -1.25 -0.07
C THR A 95 -6.43 -1.38 -1.59
N ALA A 96 -5.25 -1.07 -2.14
CA ALA A 96 -5.01 -1.20 -3.58
C ALA A 96 -5.12 -2.66 -4.05
N LEU A 97 -4.63 -3.61 -3.27
CA LEU A 97 -4.77 -5.05 -3.54
C LEU A 97 -6.25 -5.46 -3.55
N ALA A 98 -7.02 -5.09 -2.52
CA ALA A 98 -8.43 -5.43 -2.41
C ALA A 98 -9.28 -4.81 -3.54
N GLU A 99 -8.98 -3.57 -3.96
CA GLU A 99 -9.67 -2.95 -5.10
C GLU A 99 -9.24 -3.61 -6.43
N GLY A 100 -7.97 -3.96 -6.58
CA GLY A 100 -7.48 -4.67 -7.76
C GLY A 100 -8.11 -6.07 -7.92
N GLU A 101 -8.32 -6.78 -6.83
CA GLU A 101 -8.94 -8.11 -6.82
C GLU A 101 -10.42 -8.11 -7.24
N LYS A 102 -11.09 -6.95 -7.24
CA LYS A 102 -12.45 -6.81 -7.76
C LYS A 102 -12.49 -6.73 -9.28
N LEU A 103 -11.38 -6.45 -9.95
CA LEU A 103 -11.32 -6.35 -11.39
C LEU A 103 -11.27 -7.76 -12.01
N SER A 104 -12.22 -8.03 -12.91
CA SER A 104 -12.25 -9.32 -13.61
C SER A 104 -11.01 -9.50 -14.49
N ALA A 105 -10.46 -10.71 -14.48
CA ALA A 105 -9.44 -11.13 -15.45
C ALA A 105 -10.05 -11.25 -16.85
N ASP A 106 -11.29 -11.76 -16.93
CA ASP A 106 -12.00 -11.95 -18.17
C ASP A 106 -12.77 -10.66 -18.54
N LEU A 107 -12.66 -10.25 -19.80
CA LEU A 107 -13.32 -9.06 -20.33
C LEU A 107 -14.80 -9.29 -20.65
N ILE A 108 -15.12 -10.50 -21.03
CA ILE A 108 -16.46 -10.92 -21.42
C ILE A 108 -16.78 -12.28 -20.83
N ASP A 109 -18.04 -12.57 -20.69
CA ASP A 109 -18.49 -13.91 -20.27
C ASP A 109 -18.57 -14.89 -21.45
N ALA A 110 -18.68 -16.17 -21.12
CA ALA A 110 -18.74 -17.24 -22.11
C ALA A 110 -19.97 -17.13 -23.06
N ALA A 111 -21.07 -16.56 -22.58
CA ALA A 111 -22.27 -16.36 -23.39
C ALA A 111 -22.04 -15.27 -24.44
N THR A 112 -21.38 -14.19 -24.06
CA THR A 112 -20.99 -13.12 -25.01
C THR A 112 -19.95 -13.64 -26.00
N GLU A 113 -18.94 -14.43 -25.55
CA GLU A 113 -17.94 -15.00 -26.44
C GLU A 113 -18.58 -15.95 -27.47
N ALA A 114 -19.59 -16.73 -27.08
CA ALA A 114 -20.29 -17.65 -28.00
C ALA A 114 -21.00 -16.91 -29.15
N MET A 115 -21.30 -15.61 -29.00
CA MET A 115 -21.89 -14.81 -30.06
C MET A 115 -20.91 -14.42 -31.17
N ARG A 116 -19.62 -14.67 -30.99
CA ARG A 116 -18.56 -14.31 -31.96
C ARG A 116 -18.75 -14.98 -33.32
N ASP A 117 -19.22 -16.23 -33.31
CA ASP A 117 -19.44 -17.00 -34.51
C ASP A 117 -20.81 -16.78 -35.16
N ASP A 118 -21.69 -15.99 -34.53
CA ASP A 118 -23.00 -15.69 -35.08
C ASP A 118 -22.92 -14.75 -36.29
N TRP A 119 -23.51 -15.18 -37.39
CA TRP A 119 -23.55 -14.38 -38.62
C TRP A 119 -24.45 -13.15 -38.50
N VAL A 120 -25.62 -13.32 -37.86
CA VAL A 120 -26.56 -12.26 -37.57
C VAL A 120 -26.97 -12.39 -36.11
N VAL A 121 -26.74 -11.34 -35.32
CA VAL A 121 -27.14 -11.33 -33.93
C VAL A 121 -28.57 -10.84 -33.83
N SER A 122 -29.49 -11.72 -33.53
CA SER A 122 -30.91 -11.45 -33.32
C SER A 122 -31.13 -11.28 -31.80
N VAL A 123 -31.70 -10.16 -31.41
CA VAL A 123 -32.13 -9.90 -30.02
C VAL A 123 -33.60 -10.27 -29.88
N PRO A 124 -33.95 -11.31 -29.08
CA PRO A 124 -35.33 -11.55 -28.73
C PRO A 124 -35.93 -10.31 -28.09
N ASP A 125 -37.17 -9.95 -28.45
CA ASP A 125 -37.97 -8.88 -27.84
C ASP A 125 -37.64 -7.41 -28.21
N ARG A 126 -36.97 -7.13 -29.33
CA ARG A 126 -36.83 -5.78 -29.84
C ARG A 126 -37.23 -5.69 -31.31
N GLU A 127 -37.67 -4.47 -31.73
CA GLU A 127 -38.17 -4.20 -33.08
C GLU A 127 -37.34 -4.87 -34.19
N PRO A 128 -38.00 -5.40 -35.23
CA PRO A 128 -37.39 -6.19 -36.28
C PRO A 128 -36.37 -5.36 -37.08
N GLY A 129 -35.12 -5.58 -36.80
CA GLY A 129 -33.98 -5.06 -37.56
C GLY A 129 -32.80 -6.04 -37.39
N PRO A 130 -32.02 -6.32 -38.46
CA PRO A 130 -30.90 -7.21 -38.35
C PRO A 130 -29.77 -6.54 -37.54
N GLY A 131 -29.49 -7.05 -36.35
CA GLY A 131 -28.34 -6.63 -35.54
C GLY A 131 -28.65 -6.25 -34.10
N ILE A 132 -27.57 -6.14 -33.31
CA ILE A 132 -27.60 -5.67 -31.90
C ILE A 132 -27.19 -4.20 -31.85
N ARG A 133 -27.98 -3.38 -31.14
CA ARG A 133 -27.56 -2.03 -30.79
C ARG A 133 -26.78 -2.02 -29.48
N PHE A 134 -25.52 -1.54 -29.57
CA PHE A 134 -24.65 -1.39 -28.41
C PHE A 134 -23.96 -0.03 -28.48
N MET A 135 -24.06 0.76 -27.42
CA MET A 135 -23.52 2.13 -27.35
C MET A 135 -23.91 3.03 -28.52
N GLY A 136 -25.16 2.94 -28.97
CA GLY A 136 -25.70 3.75 -30.07
C GLY A 136 -25.33 3.26 -31.49
N LYS A 137 -24.47 2.24 -31.61
CA LYS A 137 -24.12 1.62 -32.89
C LYS A 137 -24.90 0.31 -33.11
N LEU A 138 -25.19 0.01 -34.36
CA LEU A 138 -25.80 -1.23 -34.80
C LEU A 138 -24.68 -2.19 -35.29
N TYR A 139 -24.62 -3.38 -34.74
CA TYR A 139 -23.71 -4.43 -35.13
C TYR A 139 -24.47 -5.56 -35.82
N THR A 140 -24.04 -5.94 -37.02
CA THR A 140 -24.69 -6.96 -37.86
C THR A 140 -24.04 -8.31 -37.79
N THR A 141 -22.85 -8.41 -37.17
CA THR A 141 -22.13 -9.66 -36.95
C THR A 141 -21.80 -9.83 -35.49
N GLY A 142 -21.81 -11.06 -35.00
CA GLY A 142 -21.41 -11.41 -33.63
C GLY A 142 -19.98 -11.00 -33.32
N ALA A 143 -19.05 -11.25 -34.23
CA ALA A 143 -17.65 -10.87 -34.06
C ALA A 143 -17.48 -9.35 -33.79
N ALA A 144 -18.11 -8.50 -34.61
CA ALA A 144 -18.01 -7.05 -34.44
C ALA A 144 -18.67 -6.56 -33.13
N TYR A 145 -19.76 -7.21 -32.73
CA TYR A 145 -20.40 -6.93 -31.44
C TYR A 145 -19.49 -7.32 -30.26
N VAL A 146 -18.94 -8.54 -30.26
CA VAL A 146 -18.06 -9.05 -29.21
C VAL A 146 -16.81 -8.20 -29.09
N GLU A 147 -16.17 -7.82 -30.21
CA GLU A 147 -15.02 -6.90 -30.21
C GLU A 147 -15.35 -5.55 -29.56
N ALA A 148 -16.55 -5.00 -29.83
CA ALA A 148 -16.98 -3.75 -29.23
C ALA A 148 -17.22 -3.88 -27.71
N VAL A 149 -17.80 -4.99 -27.26
CA VAL A 149 -17.99 -5.29 -25.82
C VAL A 149 -16.64 -5.47 -25.13
N GLU A 150 -15.74 -6.24 -25.72
CA GLU A 150 -14.37 -6.41 -25.20
C GLU A 150 -13.63 -5.08 -25.09
N ALA A 151 -13.68 -4.26 -26.13
CA ALA A 151 -13.01 -2.96 -26.14
C ALA A 151 -13.54 -2.05 -25.04
N GLN A 152 -14.86 -2.03 -24.83
CA GLN A 152 -15.48 -1.24 -23.75
C GLN A 152 -15.11 -1.80 -22.37
N ALA A 153 -15.23 -3.10 -22.16
CA ALA A 153 -14.88 -3.75 -20.90
C ALA A 153 -13.41 -3.49 -20.55
N ASN A 154 -12.52 -3.59 -21.56
CA ASN A 154 -11.13 -3.27 -21.38
C ASN A 154 -10.88 -1.81 -21.02
N ALA A 155 -11.55 -0.86 -21.71
CA ALA A 155 -11.42 0.55 -21.39
C ALA A 155 -11.86 0.86 -19.94
N GLN A 156 -12.94 0.24 -19.48
CA GLN A 156 -13.41 0.37 -18.10
C GLN A 156 -12.41 -0.24 -17.11
N ARG A 157 -11.86 -1.42 -17.40
CA ARG A 157 -10.83 -2.08 -16.57
C ARG A 157 -9.55 -1.25 -16.51
N GLU A 158 -9.09 -0.73 -17.63
CA GLU A 158 -7.93 0.15 -17.71
C GLU A 158 -8.10 1.43 -16.88
N ALA A 159 -9.24 2.10 -17.02
CA ALA A 159 -9.55 3.29 -16.24
C ALA A 159 -9.65 3.00 -14.72
N ALA A 160 -10.14 1.83 -14.34
CA ALA A 160 -10.18 1.40 -12.95
C ALA A 160 -8.77 1.09 -12.43
N ALA A 161 -7.95 0.37 -13.19
CA ALA A 161 -6.57 0.08 -12.86
C ALA A 161 -5.72 1.35 -12.72
N GLU A 162 -5.89 2.32 -13.63
CA GLU A 162 -5.21 3.62 -13.56
C GLU A 162 -5.57 4.37 -12.27
N ARG A 163 -6.86 4.39 -11.89
CA ARG A 163 -7.30 5.03 -10.63
C ARG A 163 -6.66 4.39 -9.41
N ILE A 164 -6.58 3.05 -9.36
CA ILE A 164 -5.96 2.31 -8.25
C ILE A 164 -4.47 2.63 -8.18
N LEU A 165 -3.76 2.57 -9.31
CA LEU A 165 -2.32 2.90 -9.38
C LEU A 165 -2.03 4.36 -9.02
N SER A 166 -2.86 5.29 -9.47
CA SER A 166 -2.76 6.72 -9.13
C SER A 166 -2.96 6.96 -7.63
N MET A 167 -3.99 6.33 -7.05
CA MET A 167 -4.22 6.36 -5.60
C MET A 167 -3.04 5.78 -4.82
N LEU A 168 -2.51 4.64 -5.25
CA LEU A 168 -1.34 3.98 -4.66
C LEU A 168 -0.14 4.93 -4.68
N ASN A 169 0.20 5.46 -5.86
CA ASN A 169 1.36 6.35 -6.03
C ASN A 169 1.23 7.63 -5.21
N SER A 170 0.07 8.30 -5.25
CA SER A 170 -0.12 9.56 -4.53
C SER A 170 -0.04 9.38 -3.01
N ARG A 171 -0.66 8.33 -2.46
CA ARG A 171 -0.66 8.10 -1.02
C ARG A 171 0.69 7.59 -0.52
N THR A 172 1.40 6.77 -1.29
CA THR A 172 2.75 6.31 -0.91
C THR A 172 3.79 7.42 -1.01
N ALA A 173 3.66 8.34 -1.98
CA ALA A 173 4.53 9.52 -2.08
C ALA A 173 4.42 10.41 -0.82
N VAL A 174 3.20 10.73 -0.38
CA VAL A 174 2.97 11.52 0.86
C VAL A 174 3.56 10.84 2.09
N ILE A 175 3.44 9.51 2.19
CA ILE A 175 4.04 8.76 3.30
C ILE A 175 5.56 8.80 3.19
N GLY A 176 6.14 8.58 2.01
CA GLY A 176 7.58 8.63 1.75
C GLY A 176 8.20 9.98 2.10
N GLU A 177 7.61 11.08 1.63
CA GLU A 177 8.04 12.44 1.98
C GLU A 177 8.03 12.66 3.50
N SER A 178 7.01 12.19 4.18
CA SER A 178 6.90 12.30 5.63
C SER A 178 7.94 11.44 6.38
N MET A 179 8.50 10.38 5.76
CA MET A 179 9.57 9.56 6.33
C MET A 179 10.94 10.21 6.19
N VAL A 180 11.16 10.94 5.09
CA VAL A 180 12.45 11.61 4.79
C VAL A 180 12.63 12.87 5.63
N ALA A 181 11.56 13.50 6.10
CA ALA A 181 11.63 14.63 7.01
C ALA A 181 12.22 14.16 8.36
N THR A 182 13.54 14.17 8.45
CA THR A 182 14.29 13.96 9.70
C THR A 182 13.86 15.04 10.69
N PRO A 183 13.57 14.70 11.96
CA PRO A 183 13.40 15.73 12.98
C PRO A 183 14.67 16.57 13.02
N ASP A 184 14.52 17.88 12.88
CA ASP A 184 15.63 18.83 13.00
C ASP A 184 16.45 18.51 14.26
N GLY A 185 17.73 18.17 14.08
CA GLY A 185 18.71 18.05 15.16
C GLY A 185 19.34 16.67 15.39
N VAL A 186 18.95 15.61 14.70
CA VAL A 186 19.65 14.32 14.79
C VAL A 186 20.46 14.07 13.52
N THR A 187 21.54 14.78 13.35
CA THR A 187 22.63 14.33 12.46
C THR A 187 23.31 13.13 13.12
N PRO A 188 23.38 11.96 12.48
CA PRO A 188 24.25 10.89 12.95
C PRO A 188 25.67 11.44 13.01
N ARG A 189 26.30 11.47 14.19
CA ARG A 189 27.72 11.74 14.29
C ARG A 189 28.47 10.73 13.43
N LYS A 190 29.16 11.24 12.40
CA LYS A 190 30.04 10.46 11.53
C LYS A 190 31.35 10.00 12.22
N ASP A 191 31.50 10.22 13.50
CA ASP A 191 32.78 10.13 14.21
C ASP A 191 32.91 8.86 15.06
N LEU A 192 32.17 7.81 14.74
CA LEU A 192 32.37 6.47 15.32
C LEU A 192 32.66 5.47 14.21
N ALA A 193 33.78 5.63 13.54
CA ALA A 193 34.44 4.61 12.75
C ALA A 193 35.81 4.34 13.36
#